data_3fd5ab564775dae87f8f5458587adaaf
#
_entry.id   3fd5ab564775dae87f8f5458587adaaf
#
_cell.length_a   1.000
_cell.length_b   1.000
_cell.length_c   1.000
_cell.angle_alpha   90.00
_cell.angle_beta   90.00
_cell.angle_gamma   90.00
#
_symmetry.space_group_name_H-M   'P 1'
#
loop_
_entity.id
_entity.type
_entity.pdbx_description
1 polymer ?
#
loop_
_entity_poly.entity_id
_entity_poly.type
_entity_poly.pdbx_seq_one_letter_code
_entity_poly.pdbx_strand_id
1 'polypeptide(L)'
;MANKEYNHLQDVFLNTLRKERIPVSVFLVNGIKLMGRIESFDQFVVLLKGQDQAAQMIFKHAISTISPSREVVLPQRDAEA
;
A
#
# COMPACT_ATOMS: atom_id res chain seq x y z
N MET A 1 -18.41 -2.98 12.48
CA MET A 1 -18.11 -1.77 12.81
C MET A 1 -16.73 -1.61 13.13
N ALA A 2 -16.27 -2.12 14.21
CA ALA A 2 -14.88 -1.94 14.54
C ALA A 2 -13.98 -2.47 13.47
N ASN A 3 -14.39 -3.49 12.79
CA ASN A 3 -13.54 -4.04 11.77
C ASN A 3 -13.27 -3.07 10.66
N LYS A 4 -14.23 -2.26 10.33
CA LYS A 4 -14.02 -1.30 9.30
C LYS A 4 -12.96 -0.33 9.68
N GLU A 5 -12.88 0.01 10.94
CA GLU A 5 -11.92 0.97 11.35
C GLU A 5 -10.52 0.44 11.31
N TYR A 6 -10.33 -0.81 11.64
CA TYR A 6 -9.01 -1.39 11.53
C TYR A 6 -8.51 -1.36 10.12
N ASN A 7 -9.38 -1.71 9.17
CA ASN A 7 -8.95 -1.79 7.79
C ASN A 7 -8.91 -0.44 7.14
N HIS A 8 -9.54 0.53 7.76
CA HIS A 8 -9.69 1.80 7.10
C HIS A 8 -8.37 2.49 6.83
N LEU A 9 -7.48 2.55 7.80
CA LEU A 9 -6.20 3.22 7.59
C LEU A 9 -5.42 2.54 6.48
N GLN A 10 -5.38 1.23 6.49
CA GLN A 10 -4.66 0.50 5.47
C GLN A 10 -5.25 0.78 4.09
N ASP A 11 -6.56 0.73 3.99
CA ASP A 11 -7.22 0.95 2.71
C ASP A 11 -7.02 2.38 2.23
N VAL A 12 -7.11 3.35 3.12
CA VAL A 12 -6.94 4.74 2.73
C VAL A 12 -5.51 4.96 2.26
N PHE A 13 -4.54 4.41 2.98
CA PHE A 13 -3.15 4.59 2.63
C PHE A 13 -2.86 3.97 1.26
N LEU A 14 -3.26 2.73 1.07
CA LEU A 14 -3.00 2.06 -0.21
C LEU A 14 -3.75 2.72 -1.35
N ASN A 15 -4.97 3.16 -1.09
CA ASN A 15 -5.74 3.80 -2.13
C ASN A 15 -5.13 5.14 -2.53
N THR A 16 -4.61 5.88 -1.57
CA THR A 16 -3.96 7.15 -1.87
C THR A 16 -2.71 6.91 -2.71
N LEU A 17 -1.91 5.92 -2.34
CA LEU A 17 -0.73 5.58 -3.11
C LEU A 17 -1.09 5.21 -4.54
N ARG A 18 -2.18 4.47 -4.69
CA ARG A 18 -2.61 4.04 -6.00
C ARG A 18 -3.11 5.21 -6.84
N LYS A 19 -3.96 6.03 -6.24
CA LYS A 19 -4.55 7.14 -6.99
C LYS A 19 -3.51 8.15 -7.42
N GLU A 20 -2.57 8.44 -6.56
CA GLU A 20 -1.58 9.45 -6.85
C GLU A 20 -0.33 8.89 -7.48
N ARG A 21 -0.32 7.59 -7.74
CA ARG A 21 0.78 6.94 -8.44
C ARG A 21 2.12 7.23 -7.79
N ILE A 22 2.16 7.12 -6.49
CA ILE A 22 3.36 7.41 -5.74
C ILE A 22 4.28 6.21 -5.76
N PRO A 23 5.53 6.36 -6.20
CA PRO A 23 6.46 5.24 -6.13
C PRO A 23 6.69 4.81 -4.70
N VAL A 24 6.79 3.52 -4.48
CA VAL A 24 6.96 2.97 -3.14
C VAL A 24 8.05 1.92 -3.14
N SER A 25 8.63 1.72 -1.96
CA SER A 25 9.48 0.57 -1.70
C SER A 25 8.70 -0.35 -0.78
N VAL A 26 8.58 -1.60 -1.18
CA VAL A 26 7.87 -2.59 -0.39
C VAL A 26 8.90 -3.54 0.20
N PHE A 27 8.99 -3.57 1.51
CA PHE A 27 9.93 -4.44 2.19
C PHE A 27 9.21 -5.69 2.64
N LEU A 28 9.74 -6.83 2.28
CA LEU A 28 9.14 -8.10 2.67
C LEU A 28 9.74 -8.57 3.98
N VAL A 29 9.01 -9.46 4.64
CA VAL A 29 9.47 -9.93 5.95
C VAL A 29 10.79 -10.69 5.87
N ASN A 30 11.17 -11.17 4.69
CA ASN A 30 12.47 -11.84 4.54
C ASN A 30 13.57 -10.86 4.16
N GLY A 31 13.29 -9.57 4.14
CA GLY A 31 14.32 -8.56 3.88
C GLY A 31 14.42 -8.11 2.44
N ILE A 32 13.70 -8.72 1.54
CA ILE A 32 13.76 -8.31 0.14
C ILE A 32 13.00 -7.00 -0.04
N LYS A 33 13.54 -6.13 -0.89
CA LYS A 33 12.92 -4.86 -1.18
C LYS A 33 12.47 -4.85 -2.63
N LEU A 34 11.21 -4.52 -2.84
CA LEU A 34 10.65 -4.39 -4.18
C LEU A 34 10.23 -2.95 -4.38
N MET A 35 10.41 -2.45 -5.59
CA MET A 35 10.06 -1.06 -5.87
C MET A 35 9.07 -0.98 -7.00
N GLY A 36 8.16 -0.03 -6.92
CA GLY A 36 7.17 0.15 -7.94
C GLY A 36 6.05 1.02 -7.46
N ARG A 37 4.89 0.87 -8.05
CA ARG A 37 3.71 1.61 -7.66
C ARG A 37 2.58 0.65 -7.40
N ILE A 38 1.70 1.04 -6.47
CA ILE A 38 0.55 0.21 -6.15
C ILE A 38 -0.43 0.32 -7.30
N GLU A 39 -0.68 -0.78 -7.96
CA GLU A 39 -1.61 -0.79 -9.06
C GLU A 39 -3.01 -1.12 -8.60
N SER A 40 -3.13 -2.03 -7.66
CA SER A 40 -4.39 -2.45 -7.12
C SER A 40 -4.14 -3.19 -5.83
N PHE A 41 -5.16 -3.45 -5.08
CA PHE A 41 -5.02 -4.22 -3.85
C PHE A 41 -6.39 -4.70 -3.40
N ASP A 42 -6.39 -5.73 -2.58
CA ASP A 42 -7.61 -6.15 -1.93
C ASP A 42 -7.25 -6.52 -0.51
N GLN A 43 -8.10 -7.28 0.17
CA GLN A 43 -7.86 -7.49 1.58
C GLN A 43 -6.68 -8.42 1.85
N PHE A 44 -6.22 -9.17 0.86
CA PHE A 44 -5.14 -10.12 1.09
C PHE A 44 -3.87 -9.81 0.31
N VAL A 45 -3.96 -9.10 -0.78
CA VAL A 45 -2.81 -8.93 -1.67
C VAL A 45 -2.68 -7.49 -2.14
N VAL A 46 -1.49 -7.18 -2.60
CA VAL A 46 -1.18 -5.90 -3.22
C VAL A 46 -0.56 -6.21 -4.58
N LEU A 47 -1.02 -5.53 -5.61
CA LEU A 47 -0.45 -5.67 -6.93
C LEU A 47 0.50 -4.54 -7.16
N LEU A 48 1.79 -4.86 -7.31
CA LEU A 48 2.84 -3.86 -7.43
C LEU A 48 3.38 -3.87 -8.84
N LYS A 49 3.37 -2.71 -9.48
CA LYS A 49 3.83 -2.60 -10.86
C LYS A 49 5.16 -1.88 -10.89
N GLY A 50 6.21 -2.58 -11.27
CA GLY A 50 7.51 -1.95 -11.43
C GLY A 50 7.60 -1.27 -12.77
N GLN A 51 8.67 -0.48 -12.95
CA GLN A 51 8.91 0.17 -14.19
C GLN A 51 9.45 -0.87 -15.15
N ASP A 52 8.95 -1.04 -16.29
CA ASP A 52 9.43 -2.00 -17.27
C ASP A 52 9.28 -3.44 -16.81
N GLN A 53 8.43 -3.70 -15.89
CA GLN A 53 8.24 -5.06 -15.41
C GLN A 53 6.77 -5.37 -15.33
N ALA A 54 6.45 -6.64 -15.37
CA ALA A 54 5.07 -7.06 -15.16
C ALA A 54 4.69 -6.79 -13.71
N ALA A 55 3.40 -6.65 -13.48
CA ALA A 55 2.93 -6.45 -12.12
C ALA A 55 3.17 -7.72 -11.32
N GLN A 56 3.48 -7.54 -10.05
CA GLN A 56 3.70 -8.64 -9.13
C GLN A 56 2.63 -8.61 -8.06
N MET A 57 2.09 -9.77 -7.76
CA MET A 57 1.11 -9.88 -6.70
C MET A 57 1.84 -10.29 -5.43
N ILE A 58 1.70 -9.49 -4.40
CA ILE A 58 2.39 -9.72 -3.14
C ILE A 58 1.36 -9.92 -2.06
N PHE A 59 1.50 -11.01 -1.31
CA PHE A 59 0.58 -11.24 -0.21
C PHE A 59 0.89 -10.29 0.93
N LYS A 60 -0.14 -9.70 1.49
CA LYS A 60 0.06 -8.70 2.54
C LYS A 60 0.80 -9.29 3.75
N HIS A 61 0.56 -10.58 4.04
CA HIS A 61 1.23 -11.14 5.21
C HIS A 61 2.74 -11.29 4.99
N ALA A 62 3.22 -11.12 3.78
CA ALA A 62 4.66 -11.16 3.52
C ALA A 62 5.26 -9.76 3.52
N ILE A 63 4.45 -8.73 3.68
CA ILE A 63 4.93 -7.36 3.64
C ILE A 63 5.21 -6.88 5.05
N SER A 64 6.40 -6.35 5.23
CA SER A 64 6.76 -5.74 6.49
C SER A 64 6.45 -4.24 6.48
N THR A 65 6.81 -3.56 5.42
CA THR A 65 6.69 -2.12 5.35
C THR A 65 6.47 -1.68 3.92
N ILE A 66 5.66 -0.66 3.75
CA ILE A 66 5.52 0.02 2.46
C ILE A 66 5.96 1.45 2.69
N SER A 67 7.04 1.85 2.02
CA SER A 67 7.66 3.15 2.24
C SER A 67 7.48 4.01 0.99
N PRO A 68 6.63 5.03 1.03
CA PRO A 68 6.46 5.91 -0.13
C PRO A 68 7.69 6.76 -0.35
N SER A 69 7.89 7.15 -1.61
CA SER A 69 9.05 7.96 -1.95
C SER A 69 8.89 9.41 -1.51
N ARG A 70 7.69 9.81 -1.15
CA ARG A 70 7.45 11.14 -0.63
C ARG A 70 6.36 11.06 0.41
N GLU A 71 6.22 12.12 1.14
CA GLU A 71 5.23 12.15 2.19
C GLU A 71 3.82 12.05 1.60
N VAL A 72 2.98 11.28 2.23
CA VAL A 72 1.62 11.05 1.77
C VAL A 72 0.68 11.74 2.72
N VAL A 73 -0.17 12.59 2.16
CA VAL A 73 -1.18 13.27 2.97
C VAL A 73 -2.45 12.48 2.85
N LEU A 74 -2.88 11.90 3.94
CA LEU A 74 -4.08 11.08 3.94
C LEU A 74 -5.30 11.92 4.20
N PRO A 75 -6.43 11.54 3.61
CA PRO A 75 -7.66 12.26 3.89
C PRO A 75 -7.97 12.20 5.36
N GLN A 76 -8.41 13.32 5.90
CA GLN A 76 -8.76 13.36 7.30
C GLN A 76 -10.10 12.71 7.53
N ARG A 77 -10.16 11.93 8.55
CA ARG A 77 -11.42 11.36 8.94
C ARG A 77 -11.80 11.93 10.26
N ASP A 78 -11.78 13.19 10.28
CA ASP A 78 -12.00 13.82 11.53
C ASP A 78 -13.27 13.50 12.12
N ALA A 79 -14.10 13.01 11.40
CA ALA A 79 -15.35 12.70 12.00
C ALA A 79 -15.15 11.75 13.12
N GLU A 80 -14.20 10.92 12.99
CA GLU A 80 -14.06 10.00 14.03
C GLU A 80 -13.23 10.56 15.05
N ALA A 81 -12.73 11.64 14.83
CA ALA A 81 -11.92 12.22 15.84
C ALA A 81 -12.68 12.39 17.09
#